data_9498b311e62828f0c981760e9a7a2d62
#
_entry.id   9498b311e62828f0c981760e9a7a2d62
#
_cell.length_a   1.000
_cell.length_b   1.000
_cell.length_c   1.000
_cell.angle_alpha   90.00
_cell.angle_beta   90.00
_cell.angle_gamma   90.00
#
_symmetry.space_group_name_H-M   'P 1'
#
loop_
_entity.id
_entity.type
_entity.pdbx_description
1 polymer ?
#
loop_
_entity_poly.entity_id
_entity_poly.type
_entity_poly.pdbx_seq_one_letter_code
_entity_poly.pdbx_strand_id
1 'polypeptide(L)'
;MENKDYLSPFAIVNRAICEGADERQVVNLIAKHTTDTLQLAGCFIKMLSGDGDDQAQAKKSLDLGRSTFKVIFSSRDNLELLSSYGLSEDFLYSRAANSPKSIFNCIPAENLYVEDITQLEKQTEDFELMRSEGLKALFMFPVDVYQENVAVVSLFDSKKGDLTREDIKFAKALTSRGIASVVNQRNMEALLERKRLFLSNFQEISNTINSTLNINKVLNMAVQKITEVLGVIGTQIRLLDLETQELKLAASHGLSQNFLKIGPVSFKRGREARYSLDAKHFKDIVVIDDIVSDSRVQFKEDIQAEGANKMLTMPLHVRAKNIGEMTIFTRGDRSFSEEEIQFADAVAQQCAFAIENAKMYQRVKYEYQQLLEDFGYNGSS
;
A
#
# COMPACT_ATOMS: atom_id res chain seq x y z
N MET A 1 15.03 41.05 -24.53
CA MET A 1 14.69 39.71 -24.01
C MET A 1 15.94 39.19 -23.34
N GLU A 2 15.98 39.17 -22.01
CA GLU A 2 17.09 38.50 -21.31
C GLU A 2 17.06 37.01 -21.65
N ASN A 3 18.23 36.47 -21.97
CA ASN A 3 18.38 35.08 -22.35
C ASN A 3 18.28 34.21 -21.07
N LYS A 4 17.09 33.71 -20.75
CA LYS A 4 16.86 32.90 -19.57
C LYS A 4 17.63 31.58 -19.71
N ASP A 5 18.40 31.20 -18.69
CA ASP A 5 19.10 29.93 -18.66
C ASP A 5 18.16 28.81 -18.14
N TYR A 6 17.57 28.06 -19.06
CA TYR A 6 16.70 26.93 -18.72
C TYR A 6 17.46 25.62 -18.46
N LEU A 7 18.77 25.53 -18.77
CA LEU A 7 19.51 24.26 -18.69
C LEU A 7 20.19 24.04 -17.33
N SER A 8 20.78 25.12 -16.77
CA SER A 8 21.47 25.04 -15.48
C SER A 8 20.61 24.48 -14.35
N PRO A 9 19.35 24.89 -14.18
CA PRO A 9 18.43 24.32 -13.17
C PRO A 9 18.28 22.79 -13.28
N PHE A 10 18.14 22.26 -14.48
CA PHE A 10 18.06 20.80 -14.68
C PHE A 10 19.35 20.09 -14.24
N ALA A 11 20.51 20.66 -14.55
CA ALA A 11 21.79 20.06 -14.14
C ALA A 11 21.92 20.03 -12.59
N ILE A 12 21.49 21.12 -11.92
CA ILE A 12 21.55 21.22 -10.46
C ILE A 12 20.60 20.22 -9.81
N VAL A 13 19.33 20.18 -10.24
CA VAL A 13 18.32 19.25 -9.69
C VAL A 13 18.72 17.80 -9.97
N ASN A 14 19.15 17.47 -11.20
CA ASN A 14 19.61 16.12 -11.52
C ASN A 14 20.82 15.70 -10.70
N ARG A 15 21.79 16.60 -10.46
CA ARG A 15 22.93 16.31 -9.60
C ARG A 15 22.49 15.99 -8.17
N ALA A 16 21.63 16.81 -7.59
CA ALA A 16 21.10 16.58 -6.25
C ALA A 16 20.40 15.21 -6.16
N ILE A 17 19.57 14.84 -7.14
CA ILE A 17 18.92 13.54 -7.23
C ILE A 17 19.95 12.39 -7.28
N CYS A 18 20.98 12.52 -8.12
CA CYS A 18 22.02 11.50 -8.28
C CYS A 18 22.92 11.36 -7.03
N GLU A 19 23.12 12.43 -6.28
CA GLU A 19 23.88 12.46 -5.03
C GLU A 19 23.07 11.97 -3.82
N GLY A 20 21.78 11.61 -4.02
CA GLY A 20 20.92 11.07 -2.97
C GLY A 20 20.34 12.14 -2.04
N ALA A 21 20.13 13.36 -2.55
CA ALA A 21 19.44 14.41 -1.80
C ALA A 21 18.06 13.94 -1.32
N ASP A 22 17.69 14.35 -0.13
CA ASP A 22 16.38 14.03 0.42
C ASP A 22 15.24 14.76 -0.34
N GLU A 23 14.01 14.30 -0.12
CA GLU A 23 12.82 14.84 -0.75
C GLU A 23 12.72 16.35 -0.63
N ARG A 24 12.91 16.91 0.59
CA ARG A 24 12.80 18.34 0.85
C ARG A 24 13.85 19.14 0.10
N GLN A 25 15.07 18.64 0.04
CA GLN A 25 16.16 19.27 -0.70
C GLN A 25 15.84 19.35 -2.19
N VAL A 26 15.36 18.25 -2.79
CA VAL A 26 15.00 18.21 -4.21
C VAL A 26 13.88 19.20 -4.51
N VAL A 27 12.79 19.20 -3.71
CA VAL A 27 11.62 20.05 -3.96
C VAL A 27 11.94 21.53 -3.72
N ASN A 28 12.77 21.84 -2.73
CA ASN A 28 13.24 23.21 -2.48
C ASN A 28 14.10 23.75 -3.63
N LEU A 29 14.98 22.92 -4.20
CA LEU A 29 15.74 23.30 -5.40
C LEU A 29 14.81 23.56 -6.57
N ILE A 30 13.78 22.74 -6.77
CA ILE A 30 12.80 22.94 -7.84
C ILE A 30 12.06 24.26 -7.65
N ALA A 31 11.47 24.51 -6.47
CA ALA A 31 10.73 25.73 -6.18
C ALA A 31 11.59 26.97 -6.38
N LYS A 32 12.81 26.96 -5.83
CA LYS A 32 13.79 28.03 -5.97
C LYS A 32 14.16 28.29 -7.44
N HIS A 33 14.65 27.28 -8.13
CA HIS A 33 15.13 27.47 -9.51
C HIS A 33 14.01 27.77 -10.49
N THR A 34 12.79 27.28 -10.28
CA THR A 34 11.64 27.67 -11.08
C THR A 34 11.32 29.16 -10.89
N THR A 35 11.29 29.63 -9.64
CA THR A 35 11.01 31.02 -9.31
C THR A 35 12.11 31.97 -9.83
N ASP A 36 13.36 31.66 -9.55
CA ASP A 36 14.51 32.50 -9.94
C ASP A 36 14.67 32.60 -11.48
N THR A 37 14.59 31.46 -12.18
CA THR A 37 14.74 31.42 -13.65
C THR A 37 13.61 32.14 -14.37
N LEU A 38 12.39 32.02 -13.88
CA LEU A 38 11.22 32.67 -14.45
C LEU A 38 11.01 34.11 -13.94
N GLN A 39 11.84 34.55 -12.96
CA GLN A 39 11.74 35.88 -12.32
C GLN A 39 10.36 36.13 -11.68
N LEU A 40 9.78 35.11 -11.05
CA LEU A 40 8.49 35.15 -10.39
C LEU A 40 8.60 35.68 -8.95
N ALA A 41 7.47 36.12 -8.40
CA ALA A 41 7.39 36.55 -7.01
C ALA A 41 7.48 35.35 -6.05
N GLY A 42 6.92 34.20 -6.43
CA GLY A 42 6.98 33.01 -5.60
C GLY A 42 6.42 31.75 -6.26
N CYS A 43 6.64 30.66 -5.59
CA CYS A 43 6.17 29.34 -5.97
C CYS A 43 5.86 28.50 -4.73
N PHE A 44 4.85 27.67 -4.80
CA PHE A 44 4.75 26.52 -3.90
C PHE A 44 4.39 25.23 -4.63
N ILE A 45 4.73 24.12 -4.01
CA ILE A 45 4.46 22.77 -4.48
C ILE A 45 3.73 22.02 -3.39
N LYS A 46 2.52 21.54 -3.70
CA LYS A 46 1.74 20.65 -2.82
C LYS A 46 1.61 19.30 -3.47
N MET A 47 1.67 18.24 -2.67
CA MET A 47 1.58 16.86 -3.13
C MET A 47 0.52 16.10 -2.33
N LEU A 48 -0.10 15.09 -2.94
CA LEU A 48 -0.99 14.17 -2.23
C LEU A 48 -0.18 13.38 -1.20
N SER A 49 -0.66 13.36 0.06
CA SER A 49 -0.11 12.46 1.08
C SER A 49 -0.53 11.03 0.77
N GLY A 50 0.44 10.09 0.78
CA GLY A 50 0.27 8.71 0.32
C GLY A 50 -0.62 7.79 1.19
N ASP A 51 -1.24 8.27 2.26
CA ASP A 51 -1.95 7.45 3.24
C ASP A 51 -3.46 7.31 2.98
N GLY A 52 -3.90 7.31 1.74
CA GLY A 52 -5.33 7.29 1.42
C GLY A 52 -5.76 6.20 0.44
N ASP A 53 -6.26 5.10 0.95
CA ASP A 53 -6.86 3.97 0.21
C ASP A 53 -8.26 4.28 -0.39
N ASP A 54 -8.59 5.56 -0.64
CA ASP A 54 -9.90 5.96 -1.15
C ASP A 54 -9.81 6.94 -2.33
N GLN A 55 -10.08 6.39 -3.52
CA GLN A 55 -10.17 7.09 -4.81
C GLN A 55 -11.41 8.00 -4.97
N ALA A 56 -12.03 8.50 -3.92
CA ALA A 56 -13.14 9.41 -4.02
C ALA A 56 -12.67 10.84 -4.35
N GLN A 57 -12.27 11.06 -5.59
CA GLN A 57 -11.96 12.38 -6.14
C GLN A 57 -13.26 13.06 -6.58
N ALA A 58 -13.66 14.13 -5.92
CA ALA A 58 -14.80 14.93 -6.35
C ALA A 58 -14.39 15.91 -7.47
N LYS A 59 -14.77 15.61 -8.70
CA LYS A 59 -14.63 16.57 -9.83
C LYS A 59 -15.63 17.70 -9.67
N LYS A 60 -15.14 18.94 -9.56
CA LYS A 60 -15.97 20.14 -9.50
C LYS A 60 -15.53 21.15 -10.56
N SER A 61 -16.41 22.08 -10.90
CA SER A 61 -16.08 23.22 -11.74
C SER A 61 -15.81 24.43 -10.87
N LEU A 62 -14.66 25.06 -11.07
CA LEU A 62 -14.32 26.36 -10.46
C LEU A 62 -14.69 27.45 -11.43
N ASP A 63 -15.68 28.28 -11.07
CA ASP A 63 -16.14 29.43 -11.86
C ASP A 63 -15.51 30.72 -11.30
N LEU A 64 -14.62 31.34 -12.08
CA LEU A 64 -13.94 32.57 -11.76
C LEU A 64 -14.54 33.79 -12.53
N GLY A 65 -15.80 33.69 -13.00
CA GLY A 65 -16.51 34.70 -13.76
C GLY A 65 -16.39 34.45 -15.27
N ARG A 66 -15.35 34.99 -15.93
CA ARG A 66 -15.18 34.83 -17.39
C ARG A 66 -14.65 33.47 -17.82
N SER A 67 -14.14 32.69 -16.86
CA SER A 67 -13.53 31.36 -17.12
C SER A 67 -13.98 30.35 -16.09
N THR A 68 -14.38 29.17 -16.57
CA THR A 68 -14.73 28.03 -15.75
C THR A 68 -13.67 26.95 -15.91
N PHE A 69 -13.03 26.55 -14.82
CA PHE A 69 -12.00 25.55 -14.81
C PHE A 69 -12.51 24.26 -14.16
N LYS A 70 -12.14 23.11 -14.75
CA LYS A 70 -12.35 21.82 -14.11
C LYS A 70 -11.25 21.58 -13.09
N VAL A 71 -11.62 21.34 -11.85
CA VAL A 71 -10.70 21.08 -10.75
C VAL A 71 -11.07 19.79 -10.04
N ILE A 72 -10.07 19.12 -9.56
CA ILE A 72 -10.22 17.91 -8.73
C ILE A 72 -9.91 18.35 -7.31
N PHE A 73 -10.94 18.38 -6.46
CA PHE A 73 -10.73 18.50 -5.02
C PHE A 73 -10.50 17.09 -4.48
N SER A 74 -9.42 16.90 -3.75
CA SER A 74 -9.26 15.70 -2.93
C SER A 74 -10.39 15.68 -1.89
N SER A 75 -11.09 14.58 -1.75
CA SER A 75 -12.20 14.43 -0.79
C SER A 75 -11.75 14.44 0.67
N ARG A 76 -10.46 14.39 0.91
CA ARG A 76 -9.80 14.56 2.22
C ARG A 76 -8.73 15.64 2.05
N ASP A 77 -8.43 16.38 3.11
CA ASP A 77 -7.45 17.48 3.21
C ASP A 77 -5.98 17.03 2.97
N ASN A 78 -5.71 16.32 1.88
CA ASN A 78 -4.52 15.51 1.69
C ASN A 78 -3.49 16.13 0.75
N LEU A 79 -3.60 17.43 0.43
CA LEU A 79 -2.51 18.14 -0.25
C LEU A 79 -1.57 18.73 0.80
N GLU A 80 -0.42 18.11 0.97
CA GLU A 80 0.64 18.56 1.85
C GLU A 80 1.55 19.56 1.14
N LEU A 81 1.89 20.67 1.81
CA LEU A 81 2.89 21.62 1.32
C LEU A 81 4.27 21.00 1.44
N LEU A 82 4.89 20.67 0.32
CA LEU A 82 6.24 20.11 0.28
C LEU A 82 7.30 21.20 0.28
N SER A 83 7.09 22.27 -0.45
CA SER A 83 8.05 23.35 -0.58
C SER A 83 7.37 24.64 -1.02
N SER A 84 8.01 25.76 -0.64
CA SER A 84 7.68 27.10 -1.11
C SER A 84 8.94 27.93 -1.26
N TYR A 85 8.90 28.91 -2.14
CA TYR A 85 9.97 29.89 -2.31
C TYR A 85 9.38 31.26 -2.70
N GLY A 86 9.89 32.33 -2.08
CA GLY A 86 9.50 33.70 -2.39
C GLY A 86 8.15 34.18 -1.80
N LEU A 87 7.48 33.34 -0.99
CA LEU A 87 6.19 33.68 -0.35
C LEU A 87 6.39 33.82 1.17
N SER A 88 5.60 34.69 1.81
CA SER A 88 5.67 34.86 3.27
C SER A 88 5.07 33.68 4.03
N GLU A 89 5.48 33.50 5.30
CA GLU A 89 4.86 32.51 6.18
C GLU A 89 3.39 32.84 6.44
N ASP A 90 3.04 34.11 6.55
CA ASP A 90 1.66 34.56 6.73
C ASP A 90 0.77 34.14 5.57
N PHE A 91 1.28 34.18 4.32
CA PHE A 91 0.59 33.66 3.16
C PHE A 91 0.42 32.15 3.22
N LEU A 92 1.51 31.41 3.46
CA LEU A 92 1.53 29.95 3.40
C LEU A 92 0.67 29.30 4.48
N TYR A 93 0.67 29.85 5.71
CA TYR A 93 -0.06 29.30 6.83
C TYR A 93 -1.37 30.02 7.14
N SER A 94 -1.83 30.91 6.26
CA SER A 94 -3.13 31.57 6.40
C SER A 94 -4.27 30.55 6.41
N ARG A 95 -5.37 30.91 7.11
CA ARG A 95 -6.59 30.10 7.10
C ARG A 95 -7.19 30.00 5.69
N ALA A 96 -7.08 31.05 4.90
CA ALA A 96 -7.57 31.09 3.52
C ALA A 96 -6.81 30.06 2.65
N ALA A 97 -5.48 30.13 2.62
CA ALA A 97 -4.66 29.23 1.79
C ALA A 97 -4.79 27.74 2.18
N ASN A 98 -5.14 27.45 3.45
CA ASN A 98 -5.29 26.08 3.95
C ASN A 98 -6.75 25.62 4.09
N SER A 99 -7.72 26.42 3.63
CA SER A 99 -9.13 26.02 3.58
C SER A 99 -9.34 24.88 2.59
N PRO A 100 -10.16 23.85 2.90
CA PRO A 100 -10.53 22.81 1.93
C PRO A 100 -11.22 23.32 0.67
N LYS A 101 -11.72 24.56 0.71
CA LYS A 101 -12.36 25.23 -0.45
C LYS A 101 -11.42 26.14 -1.21
N SER A 102 -10.20 26.32 -0.73
CA SER A 102 -9.19 27.16 -1.36
C SER A 102 -8.81 26.59 -2.72
N ILE A 103 -8.64 27.49 -3.70
CA ILE A 103 -8.05 27.15 -5.01
C ILE A 103 -6.65 26.53 -4.85
N PHE A 104 -5.93 26.88 -3.78
CA PHE A 104 -4.59 26.36 -3.51
C PHE A 104 -4.59 24.92 -2.95
N ASN A 105 -5.78 24.36 -2.65
CA ASN A 105 -5.95 22.98 -2.18
C ASN A 105 -6.74 22.13 -3.19
N CYS A 106 -6.62 22.44 -4.48
CA CYS A 106 -7.15 21.62 -5.55
C CYS A 106 -6.05 21.29 -6.58
N ILE A 107 -6.22 20.19 -7.29
CA ILE A 107 -5.42 19.87 -8.47
C ILE A 107 -6.25 20.23 -9.70
N PRO A 108 -5.82 21.21 -10.52
CA PRO A 108 -6.55 21.53 -11.74
C PRO A 108 -6.43 20.37 -12.73
N ALA A 109 -7.52 20.07 -13.47
CA ALA A 109 -7.50 19.04 -14.51
C ALA A 109 -6.62 19.43 -15.71
N GLU A 110 -6.47 20.73 -15.93
CA GLU A 110 -5.64 21.35 -16.95
C GLU A 110 -4.90 22.55 -16.33
N ASN A 111 -4.07 23.23 -17.11
CA ASN A 111 -3.43 24.46 -16.63
C ASN A 111 -4.47 25.50 -16.27
N LEU A 112 -4.37 26.06 -15.08
CA LEU A 112 -5.15 27.21 -14.66
C LEU A 112 -4.25 28.43 -14.71
N TYR A 113 -4.63 29.43 -15.48
CA TYR A 113 -3.88 30.67 -15.63
C TYR A 113 -4.78 31.90 -15.39
N VAL A 114 -4.40 32.69 -14.40
CA VAL A 114 -5.02 33.96 -14.08
C VAL A 114 -3.97 35.05 -14.30
N GLU A 115 -4.09 35.78 -15.43
CA GLU A 115 -3.13 36.82 -15.80
C GLU A 115 -3.16 38.05 -14.87
N ASP A 116 -4.34 38.41 -14.38
CA ASP A 116 -4.53 39.54 -13.49
C ASP A 116 -5.74 39.32 -12.57
N ILE A 117 -5.49 39.06 -11.30
CA ILE A 117 -6.54 38.83 -10.28
C ILE A 117 -7.39 40.08 -10.03
N THR A 118 -6.91 41.28 -10.39
CA THR A 118 -7.66 42.54 -10.20
C THR A 118 -8.82 42.68 -11.16
N GLN A 119 -8.83 41.92 -12.27
CA GLN A 119 -9.87 41.93 -13.31
C GLN A 119 -10.92 40.83 -13.10
N LEU A 120 -10.80 40.00 -12.05
CA LEU A 120 -11.77 38.96 -11.77
C LEU A 120 -13.06 39.54 -11.19
N GLU A 121 -14.21 39.12 -11.74
CA GLU A 121 -15.54 39.55 -11.29
C GLU A 121 -15.86 38.97 -9.89
N LYS A 122 -15.45 37.73 -9.62
CA LYS A 122 -15.61 37.10 -8.32
C LYS A 122 -14.37 37.29 -7.47
N GLN A 123 -14.55 37.93 -6.33
CA GLN A 123 -13.51 38.05 -5.30
C GLN A 123 -13.65 36.90 -4.34
N THR A 124 -12.59 36.15 -4.15
CA THR A 124 -12.49 35.04 -3.16
C THR A 124 -11.48 35.40 -2.09
N GLU A 125 -11.56 34.72 -0.94
CA GLU A 125 -10.57 34.90 0.14
C GLU A 125 -9.13 34.61 -0.37
N ASP A 126 -8.97 33.70 -1.31
CA ASP A 126 -7.69 33.38 -1.95
C ASP A 126 -7.09 34.57 -2.69
N PHE A 127 -7.91 35.29 -3.44
CA PHE A 127 -7.44 36.47 -4.21
C PHE A 127 -7.22 37.69 -3.33
N GLU A 128 -7.99 37.84 -2.23
CA GLU A 128 -7.72 38.85 -1.21
C GLU A 128 -6.37 38.57 -0.53
N LEU A 129 -6.08 37.32 -0.21
CA LEU A 129 -4.79 36.89 0.31
C LEU A 129 -3.64 37.16 -0.68
N MET A 130 -3.83 36.87 -1.97
CA MET A 130 -2.83 37.19 -2.99
C MET A 130 -2.57 38.72 -3.08
N ARG A 131 -3.61 39.54 -2.96
CA ARG A 131 -3.45 41.02 -2.98
C ARG A 131 -2.69 41.53 -1.77
N SER A 132 -2.96 41.00 -0.58
CA SER A 132 -2.23 41.35 0.64
C SER A 132 -0.74 41.08 0.54
N GLU A 133 -0.36 40.01 -0.21
CA GLU A 133 1.02 39.63 -0.53
C GLU A 133 1.61 40.41 -1.73
N GLY A 134 0.82 41.27 -2.37
CA GLY A 134 1.26 42.05 -3.55
C GLY A 134 1.30 41.23 -4.85
N LEU A 135 0.67 40.07 -4.87
CA LEU A 135 0.62 39.17 -6.02
C LEU A 135 -0.53 39.54 -6.95
N LYS A 136 -0.32 39.45 -8.27
CA LYS A 136 -1.31 39.83 -9.29
C LYS A 136 -1.65 38.72 -10.25
N ALA A 137 -0.76 37.80 -10.51
CA ALA A 137 -0.97 36.67 -11.42
C ALA A 137 -0.73 35.33 -10.75
N LEU A 138 -1.45 34.33 -11.23
CA LEU A 138 -1.37 32.94 -10.74
C LEU A 138 -1.36 32.01 -11.95
N PHE A 139 -0.38 31.08 -11.95
CA PHE A 139 -0.37 29.96 -12.86
C PHE A 139 -0.27 28.66 -12.07
N MET A 140 -1.26 27.76 -12.23
CA MET A 140 -1.27 26.47 -11.59
C MET A 140 -1.32 25.35 -12.63
N PHE A 141 -0.62 24.28 -12.35
CA PHE A 141 -0.66 23.09 -13.20
C PHE A 141 -0.50 21.81 -12.38
N PRO A 142 -1.18 20.72 -12.81
CA PRO A 142 -0.98 19.43 -12.22
C PRO A 142 0.37 18.85 -12.60
N VAL A 143 0.91 17.99 -11.73
CA VAL A 143 2.06 17.16 -12.03
C VAL A 143 1.63 15.71 -12.01
N ASP A 144 1.76 15.08 -13.17
CA ASP A 144 1.43 13.66 -13.37
C ASP A 144 2.68 12.80 -13.23
N VAL A 145 2.54 11.72 -12.49
CA VAL A 145 3.54 10.64 -12.45
C VAL A 145 2.79 9.33 -12.68
N TYR A 146 3.23 8.54 -13.66
CA TYR A 146 2.57 7.28 -14.05
C TYR A 146 1.10 7.42 -14.42
N GLN A 147 0.70 8.53 -15.06
CA GLN A 147 -0.68 8.87 -15.45
C GLN A 147 -1.62 9.21 -14.27
N GLU A 148 -1.07 9.43 -13.10
CA GLU A 148 -1.80 9.88 -11.92
C GLU A 148 -1.36 11.31 -11.54
N ASN A 149 -2.35 12.15 -11.23
CA ASN A 149 -2.09 13.49 -10.70
C ASN A 149 -1.62 13.36 -9.25
N VAL A 150 -0.34 13.60 -9.01
CA VAL A 150 0.27 13.42 -7.67
C VAL A 150 0.53 14.72 -6.95
N ALA A 151 0.66 15.83 -7.69
CA ALA A 151 1.00 17.12 -7.12
C ALA A 151 0.38 18.29 -7.91
N VAL A 152 0.39 19.46 -7.31
CA VAL A 152 0.08 20.74 -7.94
C VAL A 152 1.22 21.72 -7.69
N VAL A 153 1.58 22.44 -8.73
CA VAL A 153 2.54 23.55 -8.66
C VAL A 153 1.78 24.84 -8.89
N SER A 154 1.98 25.80 -7.98
CA SER A 154 1.40 27.14 -8.07
C SER A 154 2.53 28.16 -8.17
N LEU A 155 2.53 28.93 -9.25
CA LEU A 155 3.48 29.99 -9.55
C LEU A 155 2.79 31.35 -9.43
N PHE A 156 3.43 32.28 -8.74
CA PHE A 156 2.87 33.59 -8.41
C PHE A 156 3.74 34.72 -8.98
N ASP A 157 3.10 35.73 -9.55
CA ASP A 157 3.80 36.93 -10.01
C ASP A 157 3.20 38.20 -9.37
N SER A 158 4.06 39.15 -9.03
CA SER A 158 3.68 40.49 -8.57
C SER A 158 3.31 41.45 -9.71
N LYS A 159 3.62 41.07 -10.93
CA LYS A 159 3.26 41.79 -12.16
C LYS A 159 2.11 41.06 -12.84
N LYS A 160 1.53 41.68 -13.87
CA LYS A 160 0.65 41.00 -14.80
C LYS A 160 1.41 39.84 -15.45
N GLY A 161 0.83 38.65 -15.46
CA GLY A 161 1.53 37.46 -15.90
C GLY A 161 1.86 37.50 -17.40
N ASP A 162 3.14 37.27 -17.72
CA ASP A 162 3.71 37.27 -19.09
C ASP A 162 4.49 35.97 -19.33
N LEU A 163 4.04 34.81 -18.79
CA LEU A 163 4.72 33.53 -19.00
C LEU A 163 4.62 33.12 -20.48
N THR A 164 5.77 32.92 -21.09
CA THR A 164 5.87 32.41 -22.45
C THR A 164 5.58 30.89 -22.49
N ARG A 165 5.37 30.34 -23.70
CA ARG A 165 5.23 28.88 -23.86
C ARG A 165 6.48 28.14 -23.41
N GLU A 166 7.66 28.69 -23.60
CA GLU A 166 8.95 28.15 -23.17
C GLU A 166 9.06 28.15 -21.64
N ASP A 167 8.65 29.22 -20.97
CA ASP A 167 8.61 29.31 -19.51
C ASP A 167 7.73 28.21 -18.91
N ILE A 168 6.53 28.00 -19.48
CA ILE A 168 5.59 26.97 -19.04
C ILE A 168 6.18 25.58 -19.27
N LYS A 169 6.80 25.32 -20.43
CA LYS A 169 7.45 24.03 -20.70
C LYS A 169 8.61 23.77 -19.74
N PHE A 170 9.42 24.78 -19.47
CA PHE A 170 10.51 24.68 -18.51
C PHE A 170 9.99 24.35 -17.11
N ALA A 171 9.05 25.13 -16.58
CA ALA A 171 8.48 24.90 -15.25
C ALA A 171 7.93 23.48 -15.12
N LYS A 172 7.12 23.05 -16.08
CA LYS A 172 6.55 21.69 -16.09
C LYS A 172 7.61 20.60 -16.16
N ALA A 173 8.58 20.74 -17.04
CA ALA A 173 9.61 19.72 -17.20
C ALA A 173 10.49 19.59 -15.95
N LEU A 174 10.90 20.71 -15.34
CA LEU A 174 11.72 20.71 -14.14
C LEU A 174 10.95 20.12 -12.95
N THR A 175 9.72 20.55 -12.74
CA THR A 175 8.88 20.06 -11.62
C THR A 175 8.49 18.61 -11.80
N SER A 176 8.07 18.18 -12.99
CA SER A 176 7.73 16.76 -13.25
C SER A 176 8.93 15.85 -13.00
N ARG A 177 10.13 16.28 -13.42
CA ARG A 177 11.36 15.50 -13.20
C ARG A 177 11.67 15.29 -11.72
N GLY A 178 11.59 16.35 -10.93
CA GLY A 178 11.89 16.27 -9.50
C GLY A 178 10.79 15.57 -8.70
N ILE A 179 9.52 15.85 -8.99
CA ILE A 179 8.40 15.19 -8.32
C ILE A 179 8.39 13.68 -8.64
N ALA A 180 8.69 13.28 -9.87
CA ALA A 180 8.83 11.86 -10.21
C ALA A 180 9.95 11.18 -9.39
N SER A 181 11.05 11.88 -9.13
CA SER A 181 12.12 11.36 -8.25
C SER A 181 11.64 11.17 -6.81
N VAL A 182 10.89 12.14 -6.27
CA VAL A 182 10.31 12.06 -4.92
C VAL A 182 9.32 10.90 -4.80
N VAL A 183 8.42 10.75 -5.77
CA VAL A 183 7.47 9.62 -5.80
C VAL A 183 8.20 8.29 -5.84
N ASN A 184 9.23 8.17 -6.68
CA ASN A 184 10.03 6.95 -6.77
C ASN A 184 10.76 6.64 -5.45
N GLN A 185 11.30 7.66 -4.77
CA GLN A 185 11.95 7.49 -3.48
C GLN A 185 10.94 7.01 -2.42
N ARG A 186 9.78 7.67 -2.30
CA ARG A 186 8.71 7.24 -1.37
C ARG A 186 8.27 5.79 -1.62
N ASN A 187 8.03 5.43 -2.89
CA ASN A 187 7.64 4.07 -3.25
C ASN A 187 8.73 3.04 -2.90
N MET A 188 10.00 3.39 -3.11
CA MET A 188 11.12 2.51 -2.75
C MET A 188 11.24 2.35 -1.23
N GLU A 189 11.12 3.43 -0.45
CA GLU A 189 11.16 3.38 1.01
C GLU A 189 10.01 2.55 1.57
N ALA A 190 8.78 2.74 1.08
CA ALA A 190 7.62 1.94 1.47
C ALA A 190 7.81 0.44 1.15
N LEU A 191 8.36 0.12 -0.03
CA LEU A 191 8.67 -1.26 -0.41
C LEU A 191 9.75 -1.88 0.51
N LEU A 192 10.81 -1.12 0.81
CA LEU A 192 11.88 -1.60 1.70
C LEU A 192 11.37 -1.83 3.11
N GLU A 193 10.54 -0.94 3.64
CA GLU A 193 9.96 -1.08 4.98
C GLU A 193 9.04 -2.30 5.05
N ARG A 194 8.20 -2.51 4.02
CA ARG A 194 7.36 -3.70 3.93
C ARG A 194 8.18 -5.00 3.89
N LYS A 195 9.27 -5.01 3.10
CA LYS A 195 10.19 -6.17 3.06
C LYS A 195 10.87 -6.41 4.41
N ARG A 196 11.30 -5.36 5.11
CA ARG A 196 11.87 -5.47 6.47
C ARG A 196 10.86 -6.08 7.44
N LEU A 197 9.61 -5.62 7.40
CA LEU A 197 8.53 -6.16 8.24
C LEU A 197 8.32 -7.65 7.98
N PHE A 198 8.24 -8.06 6.72
CA PHE A 198 8.09 -9.47 6.36
C PHE A 198 9.26 -10.32 6.86
N LEU A 199 10.50 -9.88 6.65
CA LEU A 199 11.69 -10.59 7.11
C LEU A 199 11.74 -10.71 8.64
N SER A 200 11.43 -9.64 9.37
CA SER A 200 11.42 -9.64 10.83
C SER A 200 10.40 -10.64 11.40
N ASN A 201 9.18 -10.62 10.85
CA ASN A 201 8.13 -11.57 11.29
C ASN A 201 8.47 -13.01 10.90
N PHE A 202 9.04 -13.24 9.72
CA PHE A 202 9.51 -14.56 9.32
C PHE A 202 10.60 -15.10 10.25
N GLN A 203 11.57 -14.26 10.65
CA GLN A 203 12.61 -14.65 11.61
C GLN A 203 12.03 -14.99 12.99
N GLU A 204 11.04 -14.22 13.48
CA GLU A 204 10.37 -14.52 14.75
C GLU A 204 9.68 -15.89 14.72
N ILE A 205 8.96 -16.20 13.63
CA ILE A 205 8.33 -17.51 13.42
C ILE A 205 9.39 -18.62 13.39
N SER A 206 10.44 -18.44 12.58
CA SER A 206 11.53 -19.42 12.46
C SER A 206 12.24 -19.68 13.79
N ASN A 207 12.51 -18.65 14.59
CA ASN A 207 13.11 -18.79 15.91
C ASN A 207 12.21 -19.58 16.87
N THR A 208 10.89 -19.33 16.83
CA THR A 208 9.95 -20.08 17.65
C THR A 208 9.88 -21.56 17.24
N ILE A 209 9.87 -21.83 15.93
CA ILE A 209 9.91 -23.21 15.40
C ILE A 209 11.14 -23.95 15.92
N ASN A 210 12.30 -23.30 15.89
CA ASN A 210 13.56 -23.90 16.35
C ASN A 210 13.65 -24.06 17.88
N SER A 211 12.87 -23.28 18.64
CA SER A 211 12.92 -23.27 20.11
C SER A 211 11.92 -24.19 20.78
N THR A 212 10.95 -24.77 20.06
CA THR A 212 9.88 -25.59 20.64
C THR A 212 9.41 -26.70 19.71
N LEU A 213 9.10 -27.84 20.31
CA LEU A 213 8.42 -28.98 19.67
C LEU A 213 6.89 -28.90 19.83
N ASN A 214 6.37 -27.82 20.43
CA ASN A 214 4.95 -27.64 20.61
C ASN A 214 4.32 -27.09 19.32
N ILE A 215 3.78 -28.01 18.51
CA ILE A 215 3.14 -27.71 17.23
C ILE A 215 2.05 -26.64 17.38
N ASN A 216 1.19 -26.77 18.40
CA ASN A 216 0.07 -25.85 18.59
C ASN A 216 0.55 -24.39 18.82
N LYS A 217 1.65 -24.22 19.58
CA LYS A 217 2.25 -22.90 19.80
C LYS A 217 2.76 -22.31 18.49
N VAL A 218 3.46 -23.11 17.68
CA VAL A 218 3.99 -22.68 16.38
C VAL A 218 2.87 -22.28 15.43
N LEU A 219 1.85 -23.14 15.26
CA LEU A 219 0.76 -22.91 14.31
C LEU A 219 -0.10 -21.69 14.70
N ASN A 220 -0.42 -21.55 15.99
CA ASN A 220 -1.19 -20.40 16.48
C ASN A 220 -0.42 -19.09 16.28
N MET A 221 0.88 -19.06 16.53
CA MET A 221 1.70 -17.89 16.28
C MET A 221 1.77 -17.56 14.77
N ALA A 222 1.91 -18.57 13.91
CA ALA A 222 1.98 -18.36 12.47
C ALA A 222 0.68 -17.73 11.92
N VAL A 223 -0.50 -18.27 12.28
CA VAL A 223 -1.79 -17.71 11.84
C VAL A 223 -2.03 -16.32 12.39
N GLN A 224 -1.63 -16.04 13.63
CA GLN A 224 -1.70 -14.72 14.22
C GLN A 224 -0.82 -13.72 13.45
N LYS A 225 0.46 -14.03 13.27
CA LYS A 225 1.41 -13.15 12.58
C LYS A 225 1.01 -12.86 11.13
N ILE A 226 0.56 -13.86 10.38
CA ILE A 226 0.06 -13.65 9.01
C ILE A 226 -1.16 -12.72 9.03
N THR A 227 -2.12 -12.94 9.92
CA THR A 227 -3.33 -12.10 10.02
C THR A 227 -2.97 -10.64 10.31
N GLU A 228 -2.08 -10.41 11.27
CA GLU A 228 -1.62 -9.07 11.69
C GLU A 228 -0.81 -8.37 10.59
N VAL A 229 0.20 -9.06 10.05
CA VAL A 229 1.15 -8.48 9.07
C VAL A 229 0.47 -8.16 7.73
N LEU A 230 -0.43 -9.03 7.28
CA LEU A 230 -1.16 -8.82 6.04
C LEU A 230 -2.43 -7.98 6.23
N GLY A 231 -2.85 -7.69 7.47
CA GLY A 231 -4.06 -6.93 7.76
C GLY A 231 -5.32 -7.57 7.18
N VAL A 232 -5.41 -8.90 7.24
CA VAL A 232 -6.51 -9.68 6.69
C VAL A 232 -7.57 -10.01 7.75
N ILE A 233 -8.75 -10.51 7.34
CA ILE A 233 -9.83 -10.87 8.25
C ILE A 233 -9.39 -11.99 9.21
N GLY A 234 -8.76 -13.01 8.65
CA GLY A 234 -8.33 -14.15 9.43
C GLY A 234 -7.55 -15.16 8.60
N THR A 235 -6.85 -16.01 9.32
CA THR A 235 -6.04 -17.11 8.78
C THR A 235 -6.35 -18.39 9.53
N GLN A 236 -6.39 -19.51 8.82
CA GLN A 236 -6.51 -20.84 9.40
C GLN A 236 -5.49 -21.81 8.83
N ILE A 237 -5.13 -22.82 9.62
CA ILE A 237 -4.37 -23.97 9.17
C ILE A 237 -5.22 -25.22 9.44
N ARG A 238 -5.37 -26.05 8.42
CA ARG A 238 -6.01 -27.37 8.49
C ARG A 238 -5.00 -28.46 8.16
N LEU A 239 -4.99 -29.53 8.92
CA LEU A 239 -4.10 -30.68 8.72
C LEU A 239 -4.87 -31.87 8.16
N LEU A 240 -4.26 -32.59 7.21
CA LEU A 240 -4.84 -33.76 6.59
C LEU A 240 -4.80 -34.94 7.56
N ASP A 241 -5.96 -35.46 7.87
CA ASP A 241 -6.14 -36.76 8.52
C ASP A 241 -6.15 -37.85 7.44
N LEU A 242 -5.16 -38.71 7.48
CA LEU A 242 -4.98 -39.77 6.46
C LEU A 242 -6.02 -40.90 6.57
N GLU A 243 -6.61 -41.10 7.73
CA GLU A 243 -7.62 -42.14 7.95
C GLU A 243 -8.99 -41.72 7.42
N THR A 244 -9.41 -40.49 7.76
CA THR A 244 -10.72 -39.96 7.33
C THR A 244 -10.67 -39.28 5.98
N GLN A 245 -9.46 -38.93 5.47
CA GLN A 245 -9.27 -38.12 4.26
C GLN A 245 -9.94 -36.75 4.39
N GLU A 246 -9.80 -36.13 5.54
CA GLU A 246 -10.39 -34.84 5.89
C GLU A 246 -9.33 -33.86 6.37
N LEU A 247 -9.54 -32.59 6.07
CA LEU A 247 -8.75 -31.49 6.61
C LEU A 247 -9.38 -31.01 7.91
N LYS A 248 -8.71 -31.30 9.02
CA LYS A 248 -9.13 -30.91 10.37
C LYS A 248 -8.48 -29.58 10.78
N LEU A 249 -9.24 -28.70 11.42
CA LEU A 249 -8.71 -27.43 11.92
C LEU A 249 -7.63 -27.68 12.98
N ALA A 250 -6.47 -27.07 12.79
CA ALA A 250 -5.33 -27.15 13.70
C ALA A 250 -5.01 -25.82 14.38
N ALA A 251 -5.17 -24.70 13.69
CA ALA A 251 -4.99 -23.35 14.23
C ALA A 251 -5.83 -22.34 13.45
N SER A 252 -6.21 -21.25 14.11
CA SER A 252 -6.89 -20.13 13.46
C SER A 252 -6.70 -18.84 14.23
N HIS A 253 -6.76 -17.69 13.52
CA HIS A 253 -6.76 -16.37 14.10
C HIS A 253 -7.68 -15.45 13.31
N GLY A 254 -8.37 -14.52 13.99
CA GLY A 254 -9.25 -13.51 13.38
C GLY A 254 -10.64 -13.99 12.97
N LEU A 255 -10.92 -15.31 13.03
CA LEU A 255 -12.21 -15.90 12.62
C LEU A 255 -13.16 -16.10 13.82
N SER A 256 -14.46 -15.99 13.58
CA SER A 256 -15.48 -16.10 14.63
C SER A 256 -15.60 -17.53 15.17
N GLN A 257 -16.12 -17.66 16.40
CA GLN A 257 -16.39 -18.97 17.02
C GLN A 257 -17.42 -19.79 16.24
N ASN A 258 -18.32 -19.15 15.51
CA ASN A 258 -19.30 -19.85 14.67
C ASN A 258 -18.60 -20.49 13.46
N PHE A 259 -17.69 -19.76 12.81
CA PHE A 259 -16.88 -20.26 11.70
C PHE A 259 -15.99 -21.43 12.15
N LEU A 260 -15.40 -21.38 13.33
CA LEU A 260 -14.55 -22.44 13.85
C LEU A 260 -15.28 -23.76 14.15
N LYS A 261 -16.60 -23.72 14.30
CA LYS A 261 -17.45 -24.91 14.48
C LYS A 261 -17.84 -25.60 13.16
N ILE A 262 -17.51 -25.00 12.01
CA ILE A 262 -17.69 -25.61 10.71
C ILE A 262 -16.86 -26.90 10.66
N GLY A 263 -17.49 -27.96 10.21
CA GLY A 263 -16.88 -29.30 10.18
C GLY A 263 -15.61 -29.39 9.33
N PRO A 264 -14.99 -30.57 9.30
CA PRO A 264 -13.80 -30.80 8.48
C PRO A 264 -14.13 -30.69 6.99
N VAL A 265 -13.15 -30.26 6.21
CA VAL A 265 -13.22 -30.22 4.75
C VAL A 265 -12.89 -31.62 4.21
N SER A 266 -13.81 -32.22 3.44
CA SER A 266 -13.65 -33.61 2.98
C SER A 266 -13.09 -33.69 1.55
N PHE A 267 -12.16 -34.63 1.30
CA PHE A 267 -11.61 -34.97 -0.01
C PHE A 267 -12.30 -36.16 -0.68
N LYS A 268 -13.37 -36.72 -0.11
CA LYS A 268 -14.02 -37.89 -0.68
C LYS A 268 -14.64 -37.59 -2.03
N ARG A 269 -14.27 -38.37 -3.05
CA ARG A 269 -14.89 -38.40 -4.37
C ARG A 269 -16.26 -39.06 -4.28
N GLY A 270 -17.35 -38.34 -4.65
CA GLY A 270 -18.68 -38.90 -4.78
C GLY A 270 -19.75 -37.83 -5.04
N ARG A 271 -20.96 -38.22 -5.46
CA ARG A 271 -22.09 -37.29 -5.73
C ARG A 271 -22.53 -36.45 -4.50
N GLU A 272 -22.05 -36.83 -3.32
CA GLU A 272 -22.31 -36.15 -2.05
C GLU A 272 -21.10 -35.35 -1.54
N ALA A 273 -19.95 -35.42 -2.25
CA ALA A 273 -18.79 -34.61 -1.95
C ALA A 273 -19.09 -33.15 -2.35
N ARG A 274 -19.71 -32.43 -1.44
CA ARG A 274 -19.75 -30.98 -1.51
C ARG A 274 -18.33 -30.51 -1.31
N TYR A 275 -17.61 -30.33 -2.45
CA TYR A 275 -16.40 -29.56 -2.63
C TYR A 275 -15.16 -29.97 -1.83
N SER A 276 -14.29 -30.70 -2.51
CA SER A 276 -12.88 -30.68 -2.22
C SER A 276 -12.21 -29.67 -3.15
N LEU A 277 -11.22 -28.94 -2.70
CA LEU A 277 -10.14 -28.57 -3.60
C LEU A 277 -9.73 -29.88 -4.26
N ASP A 278 -9.91 -29.99 -5.58
CA ASP A 278 -9.54 -31.19 -6.31
C ASP A 278 -8.12 -31.57 -5.85
N ALA A 279 -7.86 -32.85 -5.60
CA ALA A 279 -6.54 -33.33 -5.14
C ALA A 279 -5.38 -32.82 -6.04
N LYS A 280 -5.69 -32.34 -7.22
CA LYS A 280 -4.80 -31.68 -8.17
C LYS A 280 -4.46 -30.25 -7.74
N HIS A 281 -5.42 -29.48 -7.20
CA HIS A 281 -5.22 -28.11 -6.72
C HIS A 281 -4.70 -28.04 -5.28
N PHE A 282 -4.72 -29.14 -4.55
CA PHE A 282 -4.16 -29.25 -3.20
C PHE A 282 -2.62 -29.16 -3.19
N LYS A 283 -1.98 -29.10 -4.34
CA LYS A 283 -0.52 -28.99 -4.48
C LYS A 283 -0.04 -27.60 -4.85
N ASP A 284 -0.95 -26.71 -5.22
CA ASP A 284 -0.63 -25.42 -5.76
C ASP A 284 -1.16 -24.30 -4.85
N ILE A 285 -0.52 -23.14 -4.93
CA ILE A 285 -1.06 -21.91 -4.33
C ILE A 285 -2.26 -21.47 -5.17
N VAL A 286 -3.39 -21.24 -4.52
CA VAL A 286 -4.65 -20.88 -5.17
C VAL A 286 -5.14 -19.55 -4.63
N VAL A 287 -5.27 -18.56 -5.52
CA VAL A 287 -5.96 -17.30 -5.25
C VAL A 287 -7.40 -17.42 -5.75
N ILE A 288 -8.37 -17.10 -4.91
CA ILE A 288 -9.79 -17.06 -5.24
C ILE A 288 -10.27 -15.62 -5.07
N ASP A 289 -10.57 -14.98 -6.19
CA ASP A 289 -10.99 -13.57 -6.24
C ASP A 289 -12.47 -13.36 -5.94
N ASP A 290 -13.29 -14.39 -6.08
CA ASP A 290 -14.71 -14.37 -5.73
C ASP A 290 -15.15 -15.72 -5.15
N ILE A 291 -15.28 -15.75 -3.83
CA ILE A 291 -15.70 -16.93 -3.09
C ILE A 291 -17.10 -17.39 -3.48
N VAL A 292 -17.97 -16.47 -3.86
CA VAL A 292 -19.38 -16.79 -4.18
C VAL A 292 -19.50 -17.59 -5.45
N SER A 293 -18.83 -17.15 -6.52
CA SER A 293 -18.91 -17.75 -7.84
C SER A 293 -18.01 -18.98 -8.00
N ASP A 294 -16.92 -19.07 -7.22
CA ASP A 294 -15.93 -20.15 -7.38
C ASP A 294 -16.47 -21.49 -6.86
N SER A 295 -16.60 -22.48 -7.76
CA SER A 295 -17.11 -23.82 -7.43
C SER A 295 -16.18 -24.64 -6.53
N ARG A 296 -14.93 -24.23 -6.37
CA ARG A 296 -13.92 -24.91 -5.53
C ARG A 296 -14.10 -24.60 -4.03
N VAL A 297 -14.85 -23.54 -3.68
CA VAL A 297 -15.03 -23.10 -2.30
C VAL A 297 -16.15 -23.85 -1.62
N GLN A 298 -15.85 -24.44 -0.46
CA GLN A 298 -16.84 -24.97 0.48
C GLN A 298 -17.26 -23.89 1.47
N PHE A 299 -18.44 -24.10 2.09
CA PHE A 299 -18.92 -23.23 3.17
C PHE A 299 -18.96 -21.74 2.79
N LYS A 300 -19.37 -21.44 1.55
CA LYS A 300 -19.41 -20.07 1.02
C LYS A 300 -20.19 -19.11 1.90
N GLU A 301 -21.35 -19.54 2.39
CA GLU A 301 -22.23 -18.74 3.24
C GLU A 301 -21.57 -18.40 4.58
N ASP A 302 -20.87 -19.38 5.16
CA ASP A 302 -20.17 -19.19 6.42
C ASP A 302 -18.96 -18.25 6.25
N ILE A 303 -18.22 -18.39 5.14
CA ILE A 303 -17.08 -17.51 4.82
C ILE A 303 -17.59 -16.08 4.57
N GLN A 304 -18.72 -15.93 3.87
CA GLN A 304 -19.33 -14.61 3.65
C GLN A 304 -19.85 -13.98 4.96
N ALA A 305 -20.32 -14.79 5.90
CA ALA A 305 -20.74 -14.30 7.23
C ALA A 305 -19.57 -13.71 8.02
N GLU A 306 -18.32 -14.15 7.76
CA GLU A 306 -17.10 -13.52 8.27
C GLU A 306 -16.77 -12.19 7.55
N GLY A 307 -17.49 -11.84 6.49
CA GLY A 307 -17.24 -10.66 5.66
C GLY A 307 -16.11 -10.87 4.64
N ALA A 308 -15.75 -12.11 4.36
CA ALA A 308 -14.71 -12.46 3.37
C ALA A 308 -15.33 -12.70 1.99
N ASN A 309 -14.70 -12.17 0.96
CA ASN A 309 -15.05 -12.42 -0.46
C ASN A 309 -13.89 -12.98 -1.27
N LYS A 310 -12.67 -12.90 -0.75
CA LYS A 310 -11.49 -13.44 -1.40
C LYS A 310 -10.70 -14.29 -0.44
N MET A 311 -10.00 -15.28 -0.98
CA MET A 311 -9.12 -16.13 -0.18
C MET A 311 -7.88 -16.54 -0.94
N LEU A 312 -6.82 -16.77 -0.20
CA LEU A 312 -5.56 -17.33 -0.65
C LEU A 312 -5.33 -18.63 0.11
N THR A 313 -5.20 -19.74 -0.63
CA THR A 313 -4.92 -21.05 -0.04
C THR A 313 -3.57 -21.55 -0.53
N MET A 314 -2.76 -22.06 0.39
CA MET A 314 -1.46 -22.62 0.11
C MET A 314 -1.25 -23.95 0.81
N PRO A 315 -0.60 -24.91 0.13
CA PRO A 315 -0.36 -26.23 0.69
C PRO A 315 0.75 -26.21 1.74
N LEU A 316 0.65 -27.10 2.72
CA LEU A 316 1.72 -27.42 3.67
C LEU A 316 2.47 -28.67 3.17
N HIS A 317 3.62 -28.46 2.50
CA HIS A 317 4.39 -29.52 1.90
C HIS A 317 5.56 -29.97 2.75
N VAL A 318 5.72 -31.28 2.87
CA VAL A 318 6.96 -31.87 3.39
C VAL A 318 7.46 -32.91 2.38
N ARG A 319 8.62 -32.66 1.80
CA ARG A 319 9.20 -33.46 0.70
C ARG A 319 8.18 -33.53 -0.47
N ALA A 320 7.62 -34.64 -0.81
CA ALA A 320 6.63 -34.78 -1.87
C ALA A 320 5.18 -34.97 -1.35
N LYS A 321 4.96 -34.80 -0.04
CA LYS A 321 3.66 -35.04 0.60
C LYS A 321 3.05 -33.74 1.06
N ASN A 322 1.78 -33.52 0.72
CA ASN A 322 0.98 -32.48 1.33
C ASN A 322 0.37 -33.01 2.63
N ILE A 323 0.59 -32.28 3.72
CA ILE A 323 0.13 -32.62 5.08
C ILE A 323 -0.98 -31.74 5.60
N GLY A 324 -1.37 -30.73 4.81
CA GLY A 324 -2.39 -29.76 5.19
C GLY A 324 -2.42 -28.55 4.28
N GLU A 325 -3.16 -27.55 4.67
CA GLU A 325 -3.25 -26.25 3.98
C GLU A 325 -3.32 -25.10 4.96
N MET A 326 -2.88 -23.93 4.50
CA MET A 326 -3.11 -22.64 5.13
C MET A 326 -4.03 -21.84 4.26
N THR A 327 -5.08 -21.24 4.84
CA THR A 327 -6.03 -20.40 4.13
C THR A 327 -6.10 -19.02 4.79
N ILE A 328 -6.03 -17.97 3.99
CA ILE A 328 -6.09 -16.56 4.38
C ILE A 328 -7.33 -15.94 3.77
N PHE A 329 -8.13 -15.24 4.57
CA PHE A 329 -9.38 -14.62 4.17
C PHE A 329 -9.29 -13.10 4.19
N THR A 330 -9.77 -12.41 3.13
CA THR A 330 -9.73 -10.96 3.03
C THR A 330 -11.04 -10.34 2.53
N ARG A 331 -11.22 -9.04 2.75
CA ARG A 331 -12.40 -8.25 2.37
C ARG A 331 -12.17 -7.52 1.04
N GLY A 332 -13.29 -7.16 0.39
CA GLY A 332 -13.36 -6.14 -0.65
C GLY A 332 -12.58 -6.44 -1.91
N ASP A 333 -12.13 -5.40 -2.57
CA ASP A 333 -11.40 -5.45 -3.85
C ASP A 333 -9.88 -5.63 -3.69
N ARG A 334 -9.42 -5.93 -2.47
CA ARG A 334 -8.01 -6.16 -2.19
C ARG A 334 -7.52 -7.40 -2.94
N SER A 335 -6.45 -7.23 -3.73
CA SER A 335 -5.70 -8.34 -4.31
C SER A 335 -4.47 -8.63 -3.45
N PHE A 336 -4.04 -9.89 -3.42
CA PHE A 336 -2.77 -10.25 -2.79
C PHE A 336 -1.61 -9.88 -3.73
N SER A 337 -0.61 -9.15 -3.22
CA SER A 337 0.61 -8.90 -3.97
C SER A 337 1.49 -10.15 -4.05
N GLU A 338 2.42 -10.17 -5.00
CA GLU A 338 3.36 -11.29 -5.14
C GLU A 338 4.21 -11.48 -3.88
N GLU A 339 4.64 -10.38 -3.24
CA GLU A 339 5.41 -10.41 -2.01
C GLU A 339 4.59 -10.98 -0.83
N GLU A 340 3.29 -10.67 -0.75
CA GLU A 340 2.40 -11.23 0.26
C GLU A 340 2.21 -12.73 0.10
N ILE A 341 2.05 -13.18 -1.14
CA ILE A 341 1.95 -14.60 -1.46
C ILE A 341 3.24 -15.33 -1.09
N GLN A 342 4.41 -14.77 -1.47
CA GLN A 342 5.72 -15.34 -1.14
C GLN A 342 5.97 -15.40 0.36
N PHE A 343 5.62 -14.35 1.11
CA PHE A 343 5.74 -14.34 2.56
C PHE A 343 4.86 -15.40 3.20
N ALA A 344 3.60 -15.48 2.82
CA ALA A 344 2.66 -16.46 3.36
C ALA A 344 3.07 -17.91 3.02
N ASP A 345 3.56 -18.16 1.80
CA ASP A 345 4.09 -19.47 1.40
C ASP A 345 5.32 -19.86 2.23
N ALA A 346 6.26 -18.95 2.41
CA ALA A 346 7.44 -19.21 3.25
C ALA A 346 7.05 -19.58 4.70
N VAL A 347 6.05 -18.91 5.27
CA VAL A 347 5.52 -19.25 6.60
C VAL A 347 4.82 -20.61 6.59
N ALA A 348 4.01 -20.91 5.57
CA ALA A 348 3.35 -22.20 5.41
C ALA A 348 4.37 -23.34 5.36
N GLN A 349 5.46 -23.19 4.60
CA GLN A 349 6.55 -24.16 4.53
C GLN A 349 7.24 -24.36 5.89
N GLN A 350 7.49 -23.29 6.65
CA GLN A 350 8.04 -23.37 8.00
C GLN A 350 7.11 -24.15 8.95
N CYS A 351 5.80 -23.92 8.87
CA CYS A 351 4.82 -24.69 9.64
C CYS A 351 4.86 -26.18 9.26
N ALA A 352 4.96 -26.50 7.98
CA ALA A 352 5.06 -27.87 7.51
C ALA A 352 6.30 -28.58 8.07
N PHE A 353 7.46 -27.94 8.05
CA PHE A 353 8.70 -28.47 8.67
C PHE A 353 8.56 -28.65 10.17
N ALA A 354 7.95 -27.70 10.89
CA ALA A 354 7.72 -27.82 12.33
C ALA A 354 6.87 -29.04 12.69
N ILE A 355 5.79 -29.27 11.92
CA ILE A 355 4.90 -30.43 12.11
C ILE A 355 5.66 -31.73 11.89
N GLU A 356 6.44 -31.82 10.82
CA GLU A 356 7.22 -33.04 10.51
C GLU A 356 8.28 -33.32 11.58
N ASN A 357 9.04 -32.30 12.00
CA ASN A 357 10.04 -32.42 13.05
C ASN A 357 9.42 -32.91 14.36
N ALA A 358 8.27 -32.37 14.75
CA ALA A 358 7.60 -32.78 15.97
C ALA A 358 7.05 -34.23 15.88
N LYS A 359 6.48 -34.62 14.72
CA LYS A 359 6.05 -36.00 14.47
C LYS A 359 7.22 -36.98 14.51
N MET A 360 8.35 -36.60 13.89
CA MET A 360 9.57 -37.43 13.91
C MET A 360 10.10 -37.62 15.34
N TYR A 361 10.15 -36.53 16.12
CA TYR A 361 10.57 -36.59 17.52
C TYR A 361 9.65 -37.51 18.36
N GLN A 362 8.34 -37.40 18.19
CA GLN A 362 7.38 -38.26 18.90
C GLN A 362 7.57 -39.74 18.52
N ARG A 363 7.80 -40.03 17.23
CA ARG A 363 8.08 -41.41 16.77
C ARG A 363 9.34 -41.98 17.40
N VAL A 364 10.45 -41.26 17.34
CA VAL A 364 11.73 -41.70 17.94
C VAL A 364 11.58 -41.88 19.43
N LYS A 365 10.88 -40.98 20.11
CA LYS A 365 10.60 -41.13 21.56
C LYS A 365 9.79 -42.39 21.87
N TYR A 366 8.77 -42.67 21.06
CA TYR A 366 7.93 -43.86 21.23
C TYR A 366 8.74 -45.15 20.98
N GLU A 367 9.51 -45.23 19.89
CA GLU A 367 10.37 -46.36 19.57
C GLU A 367 11.42 -46.59 20.66
N TYR A 368 12.00 -45.50 21.18
CA TYR A 368 12.93 -45.58 22.31
C TYR A 368 12.28 -46.13 23.59
N GLN A 369 11.06 -45.69 23.90
CA GLN A 369 10.32 -46.21 25.07
C GLN A 369 9.98 -47.69 24.91
N GLN A 370 9.56 -48.15 23.73
CA GLN A 370 9.33 -49.57 23.47
C GLN A 370 10.62 -50.40 23.65
N LEU A 371 11.75 -49.93 23.13
CA LEU A 371 13.03 -50.60 23.35
C LEU A 371 13.37 -50.74 24.83
N LEU A 372 13.13 -49.68 25.62
CA LEU A 372 13.39 -49.79 27.09
C LEU A 372 12.47 -50.78 27.76
N GLU A 373 11.22 -50.90 27.37
CA GLU A 373 10.27 -51.90 27.88
C GLU A 373 10.69 -53.31 27.48
N ASP A 374 11.08 -53.54 26.23
CA ASP A 374 11.52 -54.83 25.70
C ASP A 374 12.82 -55.32 26.38
N PHE A 375 13.71 -54.41 26.77
CA PHE A 375 14.95 -54.77 27.51
C PHE A 375 14.78 -54.81 29.04
N GLY A 376 13.52 -54.72 29.54
CA GLY A 376 13.25 -54.84 30.97
C GLY A 376 13.71 -53.66 31.83
N TYR A 377 14.00 -52.52 31.20
CA TYR A 377 14.34 -51.27 31.89
C TYR A 377 13.04 -50.53 32.29
N ASN A 378 12.35 -51.07 33.30
CA ASN A 378 11.29 -50.35 33.98
C ASN A 378 11.96 -49.27 34.85
N GLY A 379 12.03 -48.04 34.35
CA GLY A 379 12.49 -46.86 35.11
C GLY A 379 11.56 -46.59 36.29
N SER A 380 11.84 -47.29 37.39
CA SER A 380 11.31 -46.93 38.71
C SER A 380 12.16 -45.79 39.25
N SER A 381 11.68 -44.58 39.15
CA SER A 381 11.93 -43.46 40.09
C SER A 381 10.94 -42.36 39.86
#